data_930d2e44075066de81f4deb18a174bdc
#
_entry.id   930d2e44075066de81f4deb18a174bdc
#
_cell.length_a   1.000
_cell.length_b   1.000
_cell.length_c   1.000
_cell.angle_alpha   90.00
_cell.angle_beta   90.00
_cell.angle_gamma   90.00
#
_symmetry.space_group_name_H-M   'P 1'
#
loop_
_entity.id
_entity.type
_entity.pdbx_description
1 polymer ?
#
loop_
_entity_poly.entity_id
_entity_poly.type
_entity_poly.pdbx_seq_one_letter_code
_entity_poly.pdbx_strand_id
1 'polypeptide(L)'
;QDIEITTTIKGEGGSIVLIPAEGATRPAVGQAVTQNINWDMRYAHMRMHTALHLLSVVIPLPVTGGAITAIKGRLDFDMPEAPDDKDALTEMLNAIIARNFVITERWISDAELDANPGLVKTMSVQPPRGAGRIRLVRIGDVSEQVDLQPCGGTHVAKTGEIGRVAISKVEKKGKQNRRVHLVFRD
;
A
#
# COMPACT_ATOMS: atom_id res chain seq x y z
N GLN A 1 1.53 -33.21 -4.32
CA GLN A 1 1.60 -32.51 -5.61
C GLN A 1 1.44 -31.02 -5.33
N ASP A 2 2.34 -30.18 -5.87
CA ASP A 2 2.23 -28.74 -5.77
C ASP A 2 1.27 -28.21 -6.84
N ILE A 3 0.46 -27.22 -6.45
CA ILE A 3 -0.49 -26.55 -7.31
C ILE A 3 -0.13 -25.06 -7.32
N GLU A 4 0.32 -24.58 -8.45
CA GLU A 4 0.61 -23.17 -8.63
C GLU A 4 -0.69 -22.35 -8.65
N ILE A 5 -0.74 -21.28 -7.83
CA ILE A 5 -1.83 -20.32 -7.82
C ILE A 5 -1.40 -19.08 -8.60
N THR A 6 -2.01 -18.85 -9.74
CA THR A 6 -1.64 -17.74 -10.65
C THR A 6 -2.20 -16.41 -10.17
N THR A 7 -3.36 -16.40 -9.52
CA THR A 7 -3.98 -15.19 -8.99
C THR A 7 -5.04 -15.52 -7.94
N THR A 8 -5.52 -14.48 -7.27
CA THR A 8 -6.63 -14.57 -6.32
C THR A 8 -7.71 -13.54 -6.68
N ILE A 9 -8.96 -13.90 -6.50
CA ILE A 9 -10.09 -13.01 -6.72
C ILE A 9 -11.00 -13.00 -5.48
N LYS A 10 -11.82 -11.95 -5.37
CA LYS A 10 -12.88 -11.92 -4.36
C LYS A 10 -14.06 -12.77 -4.84
N GLY A 11 -14.47 -13.71 -4.01
CA GLY A 11 -15.69 -14.51 -4.18
C GLY A 11 -16.86 -13.97 -3.37
N GLU A 12 -17.95 -14.68 -3.38
CA GLU A 12 -19.15 -14.36 -2.61
C GLU A 12 -18.89 -14.38 -1.09
N GLY A 13 -19.61 -13.53 -0.36
CA GLY A 13 -19.48 -13.43 1.10
C GLY A 13 -18.10 -12.96 1.61
N GLY A 14 -17.28 -12.33 0.73
CA GLY A 14 -15.94 -11.86 1.10
C GLY A 14 -14.88 -12.97 1.10
N SER A 15 -15.18 -14.17 0.60
CA SER A 15 -14.22 -15.26 0.43
C SER A 15 -13.10 -14.87 -0.53
N ILE A 16 -11.92 -15.46 -0.36
CA ILE A 16 -10.80 -15.34 -1.29
C ILE A 16 -10.74 -16.64 -2.10
N VAL A 17 -10.90 -16.53 -3.40
CA VAL A 17 -10.83 -17.66 -4.33
C VAL A 17 -9.45 -17.71 -4.95
N LEU A 18 -8.77 -18.84 -4.79
CA LEU A 18 -7.46 -19.12 -5.39
C LEU A 18 -7.65 -19.67 -6.79
N ILE A 19 -7.04 -19.06 -7.79
CA ILE A 19 -7.12 -19.50 -9.19
C ILE A 19 -5.84 -20.29 -9.51
N PRO A 20 -5.93 -21.62 -9.71
CA PRO A 20 -4.78 -22.43 -10.07
C PRO A 20 -4.36 -22.18 -11.52
N ALA A 21 -3.15 -22.58 -11.86
CA ALA A 21 -2.67 -22.61 -13.24
C ALA A 21 -3.57 -23.52 -14.12
N GLU A 22 -3.61 -23.23 -15.40
CA GLU A 22 -4.39 -24.01 -16.36
C GLU A 22 -3.93 -25.48 -16.38
N GLY A 23 -4.87 -26.41 -16.36
CA GLY A 23 -4.59 -27.86 -16.30
C GLY A 23 -4.16 -28.40 -14.94
N ALA A 24 -4.07 -27.58 -13.91
CA ALA A 24 -3.73 -28.06 -12.56
C ALA A 24 -4.88 -28.91 -11.96
N THR A 25 -4.51 -30.03 -11.32
CA THR A 25 -5.47 -30.88 -10.60
C THR A 25 -5.94 -30.16 -9.34
N ARG A 26 -7.26 -30.01 -9.20
CA ARG A 26 -7.87 -29.39 -8.02
C ARG A 26 -7.90 -30.37 -6.84
N PRO A 27 -7.65 -29.91 -5.61
CA PRO A 27 -7.86 -30.73 -4.43
C PRO A 27 -9.35 -31.08 -4.26
N ALA A 28 -9.62 -32.23 -3.67
CA ALA A 28 -10.99 -32.62 -3.34
C ALA A 28 -11.55 -31.75 -2.21
N VAL A 29 -12.87 -31.57 -2.17
CA VAL A 29 -13.55 -30.89 -1.07
C VAL A 29 -13.27 -31.63 0.25
N GLY A 30 -12.82 -30.90 1.27
CA GLY A 30 -12.45 -31.45 2.56
C GLY A 30 -10.99 -31.97 2.64
N GLN A 31 -10.24 -31.95 1.55
CA GLN A 31 -8.83 -32.34 1.56
C GLN A 31 -8.00 -31.26 2.28
N ALA A 32 -7.12 -31.70 3.19
CA ALA A 32 -6.14 -30.82 3.82
C ALA A 32 -5.07 -30.39 2.80
N VAL A 33 -4.78 -29.07 2.78
CA VAL A 33 -3.77 -28.46 1.91
C VAL A 33 -2.86 -27.55 2.71
N THR A 34 -1.61 -27.46 2.30
CA THR A 34 -0.65 -26.47 2.81
C THR A 34 -0.52 -25.34 1.78
N GLN A 35 -0.66 -24.11 2.23
CA GLN A 35 -0.49 -22.92 1.37
C GLN A 35 0.89 -22.30 1.61
N ASN A 36 1.68 -22.20 0.55
CA ASN A 36 2.98 -21.55 0.57
C ASN A 36 2.89 -20.21 -0.18
N ILE A 37 3.21 -19.12 0.50
CA ILE A 37 3.24 -17.80 -0.11
C ILE A 37 4.60 -17.60 -0.77
N ASN A 38 4.63 -17.07 -2.00
CA ASN A 38 5.86 -16.53 -2.57
C ASN A 38 6.26 -15.28 -1.74
N TRP A 39 7.17 -15.53 -0.77
CA TRP A 39 7.55 -14.52 0.21
C TRP A 39 8.30 -13.35 -0.42
N ASP A 40 9.18 -13.60 -1.38
CA ASP A 40 9.96 -12.53 -2.03
C ASP A 40 9.03 -11.55 -2.75
N MET A 41 8.06 -12.06 -3.48
CA MET A 41 7.04 -11.23 -4.13
C MET A 41 6.17 -10.50 -3.11
N ARG A 42 5.72 -11.17 -2.06
CA ARG A 42 4.93 -10.57 -0.98
C ARG A 42 5.70 -9.45 -0.31
N TYR A 43 6.94 -9.71 0.05
CA TYR A 43 7.79 -8.74 0.75
C TYR A 43 8.10 -7.52 -0.13
N ALA A 44 8.37 -7.71 -1.42
CA ALA A 44 8.55 -6.60 -2.35
C ALA A 44 7.29 -5.72 -2.43
N HIS A 45 6.10 -6.31 -2.46
CA HIS A 45 4.84 -5.55 -2.40
C HIS A 45 4.68 -4.80 -1.07
N MET A 46 5.02 -5.42 0.07
CA MET A 46 4.97 -4.77 1.39
C MET A 46 5.91 -3.55 1.46
N ARG A 47 7.14 -3.69 0.98
CA ARG A 47 8.12 -2.60 0.88
C ARG A 47 7.57 -1.44 0.04
N MET A 48 7.09 -1.73 -1.17
CA MET A 48 6.54 -0.71 -2.07
C MET A 48 5.28 -0.06 -1.49
N HIS A 49 4.38 -0.84 -0.89
CA HIS A 49 3.17 -0.30 -0.26
C HIS A 49 3.51 0.69 0.85
N THR A 50 4.44 0.33 1.73
CA THR A 50 4.89 1.22 2.80
C THR A 50 5.58 2.47 2.25
N ALA A 51 6.37 2.34 1.18
CA ALA A 51 6.98 3.47 0.49
C ALA A 51 5.93 4.44 -0.10
N LEU A 52 4.81 3.93 -0.63
CA LEU A 52 3.71 4.77 -1.12
C LEU A 52 2.97 5.50 0.02
N HIS A 53 2.84 4.90 1.21
CA HIS A 53 2.35 5.63 2.38
C HIS A 53 3.26 6.82 2.71
N LEU A 54 4.59 6.61 2.72
CA LEU A 54 5.54 7.71 2.94
C LEU A 54 5.52 8.74 1.81
N LEU A 55 5.29 8.32 0.56
CA LEU A 55 5.12 9.24 -0.56
C LEU A 55 3.92 10.17 -0.34
N SER A 56 2.82 9.67 0.24
CA SER A 56 1.66 10.50 0.59
C SER A 56 1.90 11.44 1.79
N VAL A 57 2.98 11.24 2.53
CA VAL A 57 3.45 12.18 3.56
C VAL A 57 4.30 13.28 2.95
N VAL A 58 5.24 12.90 2.08
CA VAL A 58 6.14 13.85 1.39
C VAL A 58 5.38 14.74 0.41
N ILE A 59 4.32 14.20 -0.21
CA ILE A 59 3.39 14.94 -1.05
C ILE A 59 2.02 14.96 -0.35
N PRO A 60 1.76 15.95 0.53
CA PRO A 60 0.55 15.99 1.37
C PRO A 60 -0.68 16.49 0.61
N LEU A 61 -0.97 15.86 -0.54
CA LEU A 61 -2.10 16.17 -1.41
C LEU A 61 -3.06 14.98 -1.47
N PRO A 62 -4.35 15.21 -1.78
CA PRO A 62 -5.32 14.12 -1.89
C PRO A 62 -4.92 13.09 -2.95
N VAL A 63 -4.99 11.81 -2.59
CA VAL A 63 -4.69 10.69 -3.47
C VAL A 63 -5.94 10.28 -4.24
N THR A 64 -5.88 10.33 -5.56
CA THR A 64 -6.99 9.97 -6.47
C THR A 64 -6.88 8.55 -7.00
N GLY A 65 -5.74 7.89 -6.84
CA GLY A 65 -5.54 6.52 -7.28
C GLY A 65 -4.14 6.01 -6.97
N GLY A 66 -3.94 4.71 -7.11
CA GLY A 66 -2.65 4.07 -6.86
C GLY A 66 -2.55 2.71 -7.54
N ALA A 67 -1.34 2.22 -7.71
CA ALA A 67 -1.05 0.85 -8.11
C ALA A 67 0.32 0.41 -7.60
N ILE A 68 0.45 -0.89 -7.34
CA ILE A 68 1.65 -1.51 -6.79
C ILE A 68 1.99 -2.75 -7.61
N THR A 69 3.28 -2.93 -7.87
CA THR A 69 3.87 -4.19 -8.31
C THR A 69 5.09 -4.50 -7.45
N ALA A 70 5.71 -5.65 -7.63
CA ALA A 70 6.92 -6.03 -6.88
C ALA A 70 8.13 -5.13 -7.16
N ILE A 71 8.15 -4.40 -8.28
CA ILE A 71 9.31 -3.59 -8.71
C ILE A 71 9.05 -2.09 -8.72
N LYS A 72 7.80 -1.67 -8.76
CA LYS A 72 7.39 -0.26 -8.84
C LYS A 72 6.02 -0.02 -8.24
N GLY A 73 5.81 1.20 -7.80
CA GLY A 73 4.51 1.69 -7.38
C GLY A 73 4.20 3.06 -7.98
N ARG A 74 2.97 3.51 -7.82
CA ARG A 74 2.57 4.86 -8.18
C ARG A 74 1.42 5.35 -7.33
N LEU A 75 1.39 6.65 -7.09
CA LEU A 75 0.21 7.37 -6.62
C LEU A 75 -0.18 8.44 -7.64
N ASP A 76 -1.46 8.63 -7.79
CA ASP A 76 -2.07 9.72 -8.54
C ASP A 76 -2.60 10.74 -7.53
N PHE A 77 -2.16 11.98 -7.65
CA PHE A 77 -2.53 13.06 -6.72
C PHE A 77 -3.42 14.09 -7.41
N ASP A 78 -4.35 14.66 -6.66
CA ASP A 78 -5.01 15.92 -7.05
C ASP A 78 -3.98 17.04 -6.91
N MET A 79 -3.28 17.30 -8.01
CA MET A 79 -2.10 18.15 -8.09
C MET A 79 -2.13 18.86 -9.45
N PRO A 80 -2.57 20.12 -9.52
CA PRO A 80 -2.67 20.84 -10.79
C PRO A 80 -1.30 21.12 -11.44
N GLU A 81 -0.27 21.34 -10.62
CA GLU A 81 1.10 21.61 -11.07
C GLU A 81 2.04 20.46 -10.63
N ALA A 82 2.99 20.10 -11.49
CA ALA A 82 3.99 19.11 -11.14
C ALA A 82 4.94 19.71 -10.09
N PRO A 83 5.52 18.88 -9.19
CA PRO A 83 6.54 19.36 -8.29
C PRO A 83 7.77 19.81 -9.09
N ASP A 84 8.37 20.92 -8.69
CA ASP A 84 9.52 21.52 -9.36
C ASP A 84 10.77 20.63 -9.28
N ASP A 85 10.93 19.94 -8.16
CA ASP A 85 12.10 19.11 -7.88
C ASP A 85 11.72 17.73 -7.34
N LYS A 86 11.68 16.74 -8.26
CA LYS A 86 11.43 15.34 -7.90
C LYS A 86 12.60 14.69 -7.15
N ASP A 87 13.81 15.21 -7.30
CA ASP A 87 15.00 14.65 -6.67
C ASP A 87 15.04 15.09 -5.20
N ALA A 88 14.68 16.34 -4.89
CA ALA A 88 14.47 16.78 -3.51
C ALA A 88 13.37 15.97 -2.79
N LEU A 89 12.25 15.67 -3.46
CA LEU A 89 11.22 14.78 -2.91
C LEU A 89 11.74 13.36 -2.67
N THR A 90 12.57 12.85 -3.56
CA THR A 90 13.24 11.55 -3.41
C THR A 90 14.16 11.54 -2.19
N GLU A 91 14.93 12.61 -1.97
CA GLU A 91 15.80 12.75 -0.80
C GLU A 91 15.00 12.81 0.50
N MET A 92 13.94 13.61 0.55
CA MET A 92 13.03 13.67 1.70
C MET A 92 12.43 12.29 2.04
N LEU A 93 12.00 11.55 1.02
CA LEU A 93 11.44 10.22 1.19
C LEU A 93 12.47 9.24 1.77
N ASN A 94 13.69 9.21 1.22
CA ASN A 94 14.77 8.36 1.70
C ASN A 94 15.26 8.77 3.11
N ALA A 95 15.22 10.05 3.46
CA ALA A 95 15.52 10.52 4.81
C ALA A 95 14.53 9.97 5.84
N ILE A 96 13.22 9.95 5.53
CA ILE A 96 12.21 9.33 6.40
C ILE A 96 12.43 7.82 6.49
N ILE A 97 12.70 7.13 5.38
CA ILE A 97 12.98 5.69 5.34
C ILE A 97 14.16 5.34 6.26
N ALA A 98 15.25 6.11 6.17
CA ALA A 98 16.48 5.88 6.93
C ALA A 98 16.29 6.05 8.46
N ARG A 99 15.28 6.76 8.90
CA ARG A 99 14.94 6.90 10.33
C ARG A 99 14.41 5.61 10.95
N ASN A 100 14.10 4.61 10.15
CA ASN A 100 13.72 3.26 10.56
C ASN A 100 12.55 3.20 11.54
N PHE A 101 11.50 3.97 11.28
CA PHE A 101 10.29 4.02 12.08
C PHE A 101 9.57 2.67 12.13
N VAL A 102 9.01 2.32 13.28
CA VAL A 102 8.16 1.14 13.46
C VAL A 102 6.81 1.35 12.78
N ILE A 103 6.29 0.30 12.17
CA ILE A 103 4.93 0.26 11.62
C ILE A 103 4.06 -0.59 12.55
N THR A 104 2.97 0.00 12.99
CA THR A 104 2.00 -0.64 13.89
C THR A 104 0.59 -0.51 13.34
N GLU A 105 -0.32 -1.31 13.87
CA GLU A 105 -1.72 -1.24 13.49
C GLU A 105 -2.61 -1.10 14.73
N ARG A 106 -3.76 -0.45 14.52
CA ARG A 106 -4.84 -0.43 15.49
C ARG A 106 -6.17 -0.46 14.76
N TRP A 107 -7.21 -0.82 15.48
CA TRP A 107 -8.56 -0.89 14.96
C TRP A 107 -9.43 0.19 15.61
N ILE A 108 -10.24 0.83 14.77
CA ILE A 108 -11.22 1.84 15.19
C ILE A 108 -12.60 1.44 14.68
N SER A 109 -13.64 2.04 15.26
CA SER A 109 -15.02 1.93 14.79
C SER A 109 -15.30 2.87 13.63
N ASP A 110 -16.42 2.64 12.91
CA ASP A 110 -16.90 3.57 11.89
C ASP A 110 -17.16 4.98 12.50
N ALA A 111 -17.72 5.06 13.71
CA ALA A 111 -17.98 6.32 14.40
C ALA A 111 -16.69 7.10 14.73
N GLU A 112 -15.63 6.41 15.13
CA GLU A 112 -14.32 7.04 15.36
C GLU A 112 -13.70 7.56 14.07
N LEU A 113 -13.90 6.85 12.94
CA LEU A 113 -13.44 7.35 11.64
C LEU A 113 -14.24 8.58 11.20
N ASP A 114 -15.56 8.59 11.39
CA ASP A 114 -16.43 9.72 11.04
C ASP A 114 -16.10 10.97 11.87
N ALA A 115 -15.68 10.78 13.12
CA ALA A 115 -15.18 11.86 13.97
C ALA A 115 -13.79 12.38 13.55
N ASN A 116 -13.05 11.64 12.71
CA ASN A 116 -11.70 11.97 12.28
C ASN A 116 -11.53 11.83 10.75
N PRO A 117 -12.25 12.62 9.94
CA PRO A 117 -12.24 12.49 8.47
C PRO A 117 -10.85 12.74 7.85
N GLY A 118 -9.98 13.49 8.53
CA GLY A 118 -8.61 13.75 8.08
C GLY A 118 -7.70 12.51 8.04
N LEU A 119 -8.13 11.37 8.62
CA LEU A 119 -7.41 10.10 8.49
C LEU A 119 -7.49 9.52 7.07
N VAL A 120 -8.50 9.89 6.27
CA VAL A 120 -8.71 9.38 4.91
C VAL A 120 -8.02 10.28 3.91
N LYS A 121 -6.87 9.85 3.40
CA LYS A 121 -6.08 10.59 2.39
C LYS A 121 -6.54 10.31 0.95
N THR A 122 -7.33 9.26 0.74
CA THR A 122 -7.79 8.82 -0.59
C THR A 122 -9.16 9.40 -0.92
N MET A 123 -9.32 9.99 -2.10
CA MET A 123 -10.60 10.55 -2.56
C MET A 123 -11.54 9.48 -3.13
N SER A 124 -10.98 8.52 -3.89
CA SER A 124 -11.76 7.56 -4.66
C SER A 124 -11.93 6.21 -3.98
N VAL A 125 -11.06 5.87 -3.04
CA VAL A 125 -11.10 4.60 -2.32
C VAL A 125 -11.53 4.88 -0.89
N GLN A 126 -12.77 4.52 -0.58
CA GLN A 126 -13.26 4.60 0.79
C GLN A 126 -12.76 3.39 1.59
N PRO A 127 -12.41 3.57 2.88
CA PRO A 127 -12.13 2.45 3.76
C PRO A 127 -13.32 1.49 3.78
N PRO A 128 -13.10 0.16 3.91
CA PRO A 128 -14.19 -0.79 4.03
C PRO A 128 -15.04 -0.45 5.27
N ARG A 129 -16.33 -0.19 5.04
CA ARG A 129 -17.31 0.12 6.09
C ARG A 129 -18.26 -1.05 6.31
N GLY A 130 -18.90 -1.08 7.46
CA GLY A 130 -19.94 -2.09 7.76
C GLY A 130 -19.40 -3.43 8.26
N ALA A 131 -18.07 -3.61 8.34
CA ALA A 131 -17.45 -4.76 8.99
C ALA A 131 -17.22 -4.57 10.50
N GLY A 132 -17.70 -3.43 11.05
CA GLY A 132 -17.63 -3.07 12.48
C GLY A 132 -16.27 -2.58 12.95
N ARG A 133 -15.21 -2.79 12.19
CA ARG A 133 -13.85 -2.33 12.53
C ARG A 133 -13.06 -1.91 11.28
N ILE A 134 -12.36 -0.79 11.40
CA ILE A 134 -11.47 -0.24 10.39
C ILE A 134 -10.04 -0.32 10.90
N ARG A 135 -9.17 -0.97 10.14
CA ARG A 135 -7.75 -1.05 10.46
C ARG A 135 -7.05 0.24 10.07
N LEU A 136 -6.34 0.86 11.01
CA LEU A 136 -5.41 1.95 10.79
C LEU A 136 -3.98 1.41 10.81
N VAL A 137 -3.17 1.85 9.88
CA VAL A 137 -1.72 1.64 9.86
C VAL A 137 -1.04 2.93 10.29
N ARG A 138 -0.17 2.83 11.28
CA ARG A 138 0.67 3.93 11.78
C ARG A 138 2.12 3.69 11.39
N ILE A 139 2.78 4.72 10.90
CA ILE A 139 4.23 4.79 10.74
C ILE A 139 4.76 5.77 11.81
N GLY A 140 5.70 5.30 12.62
CA GLY A 140 6.15 6.01 13.81
C GLY A 140 5.43 5.58 15.07
N ASP A 141 5.60 6.30 16.14
CA ASP A 141 4.96 6.04 17.45
C ASP A 141 4.05 7.20 17.89
N VAL A 142 3.66 7.20 19.17
CA VAL A 142 2.77 8.24 19.72
C VAL A 142 3.50 9.58 19.85
N SER A 143 4.81 9.56 20.10
CA SER A 143 5.63 10.76 20.27
C SER A 143 6.02 11.40 18.93
N GLU A 144 6.15 10.57 17.89
CA GLU A 144 6.50 11.02 16.55
C GLU A 144 5.72 10.20 15.50
N GLN A 145 4.52 10.67 15.21
CA GLN A 145 3.66 10.06 14.18
C GLN A 145 3.97 10.63 12.81
N VAL A 146 4.54 9.80 11.92
CA VAL A 146 4.84 10.17 10.54
C VAL A 146 3.61 10.02 9.65
N ASP A 147 2.89 8.91 9.80
CA ASP A 147 1.66 8.62 9.06
C ASP A 147 0.64 7.86 9.93
N LEU A 148 -0.63 8.09 9.67
CA LEU A 148 -1.73 7.32 10.25
C LEU A 148 -2.93 7.39 9.30
N GLN A 149 -3.30 6.25 8.70
CA GLN A 149 -4.43 6.20 7.77
C GLN A 149 -5.08 4.82 7.72
N PRO A 150 -6.36 4.72 7.31
CA PRO A 150 -7.00 3.44 7.06
C PRO A 150 -6.30 2.67 5.95
N CYS A 151 -5.92 1.43 6.24
CA CYS A 151 -5.30 0.57 5.23
C CYS A 151 -5.54 -0.91 5.52
N GLY A 152 -6.03 -1.64 4.51
CA GLY A 152 -6.22 -3.09 4.56
C GLY A 152 -5.04 -3.91 4.02
N GLY A 153 -4.02 -3.24 3.45
CA GLY A 153 -2.88 -3.93 2.84
C GLY A 153 -1.80 -4.34 3.84
N THR A 154 -0.82 -5.10 3.37
CA THR A 154 0.33 -5.55 4.17
C THR A 154 1.48 -4.57 4.08
N HIS A 155 2.21 -4.42 5.19
CA HIS A 155 3.34 -3.51 5.33
C HIS A 155 4.55 -4.23 5.91
N VAL A 156 5.74 -3.64 5.76
CA VAL A 156 6.95 -4.07 6.47
C VAL A 156 6.87 -3.67 7.95
N ALA A 157 7.69 -4.27 8.81
CA ALA A 157 7.67 -3.96 10.24
C ALA A 157 8.33 -2.60 10.57
N LYS A 158 9.30 -2.19 9.75
CA LYS A 158 10.03 -0.92 9.91
C LYS A 158 10.31 -0.28 8.57
N THR A 159 10.35 1.06 8.53
CA THR A 159 10.59 1.80 7.29
C THR A 159 11.96 1.51 6.66
N GLY A 160 12.98 1.19 7.45
CA GLY A 160 14.32 0.83 6.94
C GLY A 160 14.32 -0.41 6.04
N GLU A 161 13.36 -1.32 6.21
CA GLU A 161 13.19 -2.50 5.36
C GLU A 161 12.82 -2.16 3.90
N ILE A 162 12.28 -0.97 3.65
CA ILE A 162 11.95 -0.49 2.31
C ILE A 162 13.20 -0.48 1.43
N GLY A 163 14.34 -0.10 1.99
CA GLY A 163 15.54 0.20 1.21
C GLY A 163 15.43 1.53 0.47
N ARG A 164 16.38 1.82 -0.40
CA ARG A 164 16.37 3.08 -1.17
C ARG A 164 15.32 3.05 -2.28
N VAL A 165 14.69 4.19 -2.49
CA VAL A 165 13.70 4.39 -3.55
C VAL A 165 13.99 5.67 -4.33
N ALA A 166 13.40 5.81 -5.51
CA ALA A 166 13.44 7.05 -6.26
C ALA A 166 12.12 7.34 -6.97
N ILE A 167 11.77 8.60 -7.07
CA ILE A 167 10.73 9.08 -7.96
C ILE A 167 11.29 9.04 -9.39
N SER A 168 10.90 8.03 -10.15
CA SER A 168 11.41 7.82 -11.52
C SER A 168 10.78 8.78 -12.52
N LYS A 169 9.49 9.10 -12.35
CA LYS A 169 8.73 9.90 -13.30
C LYS A 169 7.54 10.58 -12.62
N VAL A 170 7.21 11.78 -13.07
CA VAL A 170 5.95 12.47 -12.80
C VAL A 170 5.23 12.69 -14.11
N GLU A 171 4.00 12.19 -14.25
CA GLU A 171 3.20 12.27 -15.47
C GLU A 171 1.95 13.12 -15.26
N LYS A 172 1.60 13.93 -16.24
CA LYS A 172 0.32 14.64 -16.28
C LYS A 172 -0.80 13.68 -16.69
N LYS A 173 -1.85 13.61 -15.86
CA LYS A 173 -3.06 12.80 -16.10
C LYS A 173 -4.32 13.69 -16.08
N GLY A 174 -4.36 14.65 -17.00
CA GLY A 174 -5.43 15.66 -17.04
C GLY A 174 -5.04 16.99 -16.39
N LYS A 175 -6.02 17.86 -16.18
CA LYS A 175 -5.77 19.21 -15.65
C LYS A 175 -5.33 19.20 -14.19
N GLN A 176 -5.97 18.37 -13.35
CA GLN A 176 -5.83 18.36 -11.90
C GLN A 176 -5.01 17.18 -11.37
N ASN A 177 -4.53 16.29 -12.22
CA ASN A 177 -3.93 15.05 -11.76
C ASN A 177 -2.48 14.89 -12.21
N ARG A 178 -1.61 14.51 -11.27
CA ARG A 178 -0.23 14.07 -11.53
C ARG A 178 -0.03 12.68 -10.96
N ARG A 179 0.56 11.83 -11.79
CA ARG A 179 0.96 10.48 -11.43
C ARG A 179 2.44 10.47 -11.08
N VAL A 180 2.74 10.12 -9.85
CA VAL A 180 4.11 10.01 -9.34
C VAL A 180 4.49 8.53 -9.28
N HIS A 181 5.53 8.15 -10.01
CA HIS A 181 6.05 6.78 -10.06
C HIS A 181 7.23 6.60 -9.13
N LEU A 182 7.20 5.54 -8.35
CA LEU A 182 8.22 5.15 -7.40
C LEU A 182 8.84 3.81 -7.82
N VAL A 183 10.16 3.71 -7.73
CA VAL A 183 10.93 2.49 -8.01
C VAL A 183 11.94 2.25 -6.89
N PHE A 184 12.32 0.99 -6.67
CA PHE A 184 13.46 0.68 -5.83
C PHE A 184 14.77 1.09 -6.49
N ARG A 185 15.75 1.43 -5.66
CA ARG A 185 17.14 1.68 -6.05
C ARG A 185 18.05 0.80 -5.18
N ASP A 186 18.88 0.04 -5.83
CA ASP A 186 19.94 -0.75 -5.18
C ASP A 186 21.13 0.14 -4.83
#